data_8e1d1f8c784a1b79f197c13d31f89538
#
_entry.id   8e1d1f8c784a1b79f197c13d31f89538
#
_cell.length_a   1.000
_cell.length_b   1.000
_cell.length_c   1.000
_cell.angle_alpha   90.00
_cell.angle_beta   90.00
_cell.angle_gamma   90.00
#
_symmetry.space_group_name_H-M   'P 1'
#
loop_
_entity.id
_entity.type
_entity.pdbx_description
1 polymer ?
#
loop_
_entity_poly.entity_id
_entity_poly.type
_entity_poly.pdbx_seq_one_letter_code
_entity_poly.pdbx_strand_id
1 'polypeptide(L)'
;RENFLTLSHTRRLSPDGYINVSWYAANREGVMFRVYATFINDKGLRDTYQYAHSGNGQIAHSNGVLTEYIMLDALRDLIIERKKIESLILQSVTVRCGNRSATFFIDPALETNTPIFYLNCFGIAEHIALPRTTTVKVKTDRSLASVGKTSQFYDITHSKEYEVESGPL
;
A
#
# COMPACT_ATOMS: atom_id res chain seq x y z
N ARG A 1 -15.52 8.34 15.05
CA ARG A 1 -16.18 7.61 13.95
C ARG A 1 -16.08 8.32 12.58
N GLU A 2 -15.41 9.46 12.50
CA GLU A 2 -15.32 10.27 11.28
C GLU A 2 -14.10 9.97 10.43
N ASN A 3 -13.18 9.15 10.90
CA ASN A 3 -11.93 8.81 10.22
C ASN A 3 -11.85 7.32 9.88
N PHE A 4 -11.05 7.00 8.86
CA PHE A 4 -10.59 5.64 8.65
C PHE A 4 -9.69 5.21 9.80
N LEU A 5 -9.63 3.91 10.07
CA LEU A 5 -8.71 3.33 11.07
C LEU A 5 -7.25 3.31 10.58
N THR A 6 -7.00 3.80 9.39
CA THR A 6 -5.71 4.01 8.79
C THR A 6 -5.01 5.18 9.49
N LEU A 7 -3.80 5.00 9.99
CA LEU A 7 -3.09 6.01 10.81
C LEU A 7 -2.70 7.27 10.05
N SER A 8 -2.54 7.19 8.73
CA SER A 8 -2.21 8.33 7.89
C SER A 8 -3.34 8.63 6.91
N HIS A 9 -3.85 9.84 6.93
CA HIS A 9 -4.85 10.31 5.97
C HIS A 9 -4.23 10.67 4.60
N THR A 10 -2.92 10.86 4.56
CA THR A 10 -2.15 11.13 3.33
C THR A 10 -0.99 10.17 3.26
N ARG A 11 -0.85 9.47 2.15
CA ARG A 11 0.24 8.52 1.93
C ARG A 11 0.83 8.70 0.55
N ARG A 12 2.10 8.37 0.44
CA ARG A 12 2.75 8.18 -0.85
C ARG A 12 2.74 6.71 -1.21
N LEU A 13 2.31 6.39 -2.40
CA LEU A 13 2.22 5.03 -2.92
C LEU A 13 2.97 4.91 -4.24
N SER A 14 3.49 3.72 -4.51
CA SER A 14 3.98 3.35 -5.83
C SER A 14 2.83 3.34 -6.85
N PRO A 15 3.08 3.67 -8.12
CA PRO A 15 2.10 3.55 -9.21
C PRO A 15 1.46 2.18 -9.34
N ASP A 16 2.21 1.11 -9.03
CA ASP A 16 1.75 -0.28 -9.08
C ASP A 16 1.28 -0.80 -7.71
N GLY A 17 1.13 0.11 -6.74
CA GLY A 17 0.69 -0.22 -5.40
C GLY A 17 -0.82 -0.42 -5.29
N TYR A 18 -1.28 -0.51 -4.05
CA TYR A 18 -2.69 -0.58 -3.74
C TYR A 18 -3.03 0.33 -2.56
N ILE A 19 -4.27 0.78 -2.53
CA ILE A 19 -4.85 1.53 -1.43
C ILE A 19 -5.59 0.54 -0.53
N ASN A 20 -5.30 0.60 0.76
CA ASN A 20 -6.00 -0.12 1.79
C ASN A 20 -6.64 0.87 2.75
N VAL A 21 -7.96 0.83 2.88
CA VAL A 21 -8.70 1.63 3.84
C VAL A 21 -9.58 0.74 4.71
N SER A 22 -9.46 0.92 6.02
CA SER A 22 -10.24 0.18 7.00
C SER A 22 -11.04 1.13 7.87
N TRP A 23 -12.25 0.70 8.23
CA TRP A 23 -13.12 1.49 9.11
C TRP A 23 -13.99 0.57 9.96
N TYR A 24 -14.45 1.12 11.07
CA TYR A 24 -15.43 0.42 11.87
C TYR A 24 -16.84 0.68 11.30
N ALA A 25 -17.51 -0.38 10.88
CA ALA A 25 -18.89 -0.35 10.40
C ALA A 25 -19.86 -0.78 11.51
N ALA A 26 -20.92 -0.02 11.68
CA ALA A 26 -22.04 -0.43 12.51
C ALA A 26 -22.88 -1.50 11.78
N ASN A 27 -23.62 -2.30 12.55
CA ASN A 27 -24.53 -3.30 11.98
C ASN A 27 -25.50 -2.64 11.00
N ARG A 28 -25.63 -3.23 9.81
CA ARG A 28 -26.45 -2.72 8.68
C ARG A 28 -26.02 -1.38 8.10
N GLU A 29 -24.83 -0.90 8.37
CA GLU A 29 -24.29 0.27 7.67
C GLU A 29 -24.03 -0.13 6.21
N GLY A 30 -24.84 0.42 5.30
CA GLY A 30 -24.59 0.33 3.86
C GLY A 30 -23.47 1.28 3.50
N VAL A 31 -22.40 0.78 2.94
CA VAL A 31 -21.22 1.57 2.63
C VAL A 31 -21.06 1.71 1.13
N MET A 32 -21.10 2.94 0.67
CA MET A 32 -20.74 3.29 -0.70
C MET A 32 -19.43 4.06 -0.70
N PHE A 33 -18.42 3.47 -1.34
CA PHE A 33 -17.18 4.17 -1.60
C PHE A 33 -17.28 5.04 -2.84
N ARG A 34 -16.79 6.26 -2.73
CA ARG A 34 -16.52 7.14 -3.86
C ARG A 34 -15.02 7.32 -4.00
N VAL A 35 -14.52 6.99 -5.16
CA VAL A 35 -13.10 7.12 -5.51
C VAL A 35 -12.94 8.26 -6.50
N TYR A 36 -12.03 9.17 -6.20
CA TYR A 36 -11.68 10.31 -7.03
C TYR A 36 -10.21 10.16 -7.41
N ALA A 37 -9.95 9.85 -8.66
CA ALA A 37 -8.58 9.72 -9.19
C ALA A 37 -8.22 10.99 -9.96
N THR A 38 -7.17 11.68 -9.56
CA THR A 38 -6.60 12.81 -10.28
C THR A 38 -5.38 12.33 -11.07
N PHE A 39 -5.31 12.65 -12.34
CA PHE A 39 -4.29 12.18 -13.26
C PHE A 39 -3.94 13.22 -14.32
N ILE A 40 -2.81 12.99 -15.00
CA ILE A 40 -2.42 13.70 -16.24
C ILE A 40 -2.64 12.72 -17.39
N ASN A 41 -3.36 13.13 -18.42
CA ASN A 41 -3.62 12.31 -19.60
C ASN A 41 -2.47 12.36 -20.61
N ASP A 42 -2.59 11.60 -21.70
CA ASP A 42 -1.68 11.55 -22.83
C ASP A 42 -1.40 12.90 -23.53
N LYS A 43 -2.31 13.87 -23.36
CA LYS A 43 -2.19 15.25 -23.87
C LYS A 43 -1.56 16.21 -22.86
N GLY A 44 -1.09 15.70 -21.70
CA GLY A 44 -0.52 16.53 -20.64
C GLY A 44 -1.57 17.33 -19.83
N LEU A 45 -2.85 17.06 -20.02
CA LEU A 45 -3.92 17.77 -19.29
C LEU A 45 -4.26 17.04 -17.99
N ARG A 46 -4.41 17.81 -16.93
CA ARG A 46 -4.89 17.30 -15.65
C ARG A 46 -6.40 17.11 -15.69
N ASP A 47 -6.86 15.92 -15.27
CA ASP A 47 -8.28 15.58 -15.21
C ASP A 47 -8.55 14.77 -13.93
N THR A 48 -9.85 14.63 -13.61
CA THR A 48 -10.30 13.84 -12.47
C THR A 48 -11.38 12.88 -12.92
N TYR A 49 -11.24 11.62 -12.50
CA TYR A 49 -12.25 10.60 -12.72
C TYR A 49 -12.88 10.19 -11.39
N GLN A 50 -14.19 10.16 -11.35
CA GLN A 50 -14.96 9.72 -10.20
C GLN A 50 -15.73 8.46 -10.55
N TYR A 51 -15.71 7.47 -9.67
CA TYR A 51 -16.60 6.33 -9.74
C TYR A 51 -17.06 5.89 -8.36
N ALA A 52 -18.22 5.24 -8.32
CA ALA A 52 -18.66 4.55 -7.14
C ALA A 52 -18.02 3.16 -7.12
N HIS A 53 -17.09 2.94 -6.21
CA HIS A 53 -16.55 1.63 -5.95
C HIS A 53 -17.53 0.91 -5.03
N SER A 54 -18.40 0.11 -5.60
CA SER A 54 -19.22 -0.80 -4.82
C SER A 54 -18.38 -2.03 -4.51
N GLY A 55 -17.68 -2.02 -3.42
CA GLY A 55 -17.23 -3.27 -2.84
C GLY A 55 -18.47 -4.11 -2.61
N ASN A 56 -18.75 -5.03 -3.48
CA ASN A 56 -19.83 -6.04 -3.49
C ASN A 56 -21.00 -5.84 -2.49
N GLY A 57 -21.49 -4.60 -2.32
CA GLY A 57 -22.62 -4.28 -1.43
C GLY A 57 -22.47 -4.92 -0.04
N GLN A 58 -21.27 -4.96 0.53
CA GLN A 58 -21.07 -5.53 1.85
C GLN A 58 -21.85 -4.69 2.86
N ILE A 59 -23.04 -5.16 3.13
CA ILE A 59 -23.77 -4.73 4.31
C ILE A 59 -23.05 -5.39 5.49
N ALA A 60 -22.53 -4.61 6.40
CA ALA A 60 -22.01 -5.15 7.65
C ALA A 60 -23.14 -5.91 8.36
N HIS A 61 -23.05 -7.22 8.37
CA HIS A 61 -24.03 -8.07 9.05
C HIS A 61 -23.89 -8.02 10.58
N SER A 62 -22.77 -7.47 11.06
CA SER A 62 -22.47 -7.26 12.48
C SER A 62 -21.55 -6.04 12.63
N ASN A 63 -21.48 -5.48 13.82
CA ASN A 63 -20.47 -4.48 14.14
C ASN A 63 -19.07 -5.07 13.92
N GLY A 64 -18.22 -4.39 13.18
CA GLY A 64 -16.88 -4.89 12.92
C GLY A 64 -16.02 -3.95 12.09
N VAL A 65 -14.77 -4.35 11.87
CA VAL A 65 -13.86 -3.67 10.98
C VAL A 65 -14.05 -4.21 9.58
N LEU A 66 -14.31 -3.32 8.64
CA LEU A 66 -14.32 -3.60 7.22
C LEU A 66 -13.07 -3.01 6.58
N THR A 67 -12.56 -3.69 5.57
CA THR A 67 -11.38 -3.27 4.81
C THR A 67 -11.67 -3.33 3.33
N GLU A 68 -11.29 -2.30 2.61
CA GLU A 68 -11.42 -2.20 1.16
C GLU A 68 -10.05 -2.00 0.52
N TYR A 69 -9.85 -2.66 -0.62
CA TYR A 69 -8.63 -2.59 -1.41
C TYR A 69 -8.91 -2.02 -2.79
N ILE A 70 -8.08 -1.08 -3.22
CA ILE A 70 -8.14 -0.49 -4.56
C ILE A 70 -6.77 -0.67 -5.19
N MET A 71 -6.69 -1.53 -6.20
CA MET A 71 -5.48 -1.74 -6.99
C MET A 71 -5.30 -0.56 -7.94
N LEU A 72 -4.13 0.08 -7.93
CA LEU A 72 -3.88 1.30 -8.72
C LEU A 72 -3.73 1.01 -10.22
N ASP A 73 -3.20 -0.16 -10.58
CA ASP A 73 -3.13 -0.63 -11.95
C ASP A 73 -4.53 -0.86 -12.55
N ALA A 74 -5.40 -1.58 -11.83
CA ALA A 74 -6.78 -1.80 -12.26
C ALA A 74 -7.58 -0.48 -12.34
N LEU A 75 -7.33 0.46 -11.44
CA LEU A 75 -7.92 1.79 -11.49
C LEU A 75 -7.46 2.57 -12.72
N ARG A 76 -6.17 2.51 -13.04
CA ARG A 76 -5.58 3.14 -14.23
C ARG A 76 -6.25 2.59 -15.51
N ASP A 77 -6.31 1.28 -15.64
CA ASP A 77 -6.88 0.62 -16.81
C ASP A 77 -8.38 0.95 -16.98
N LEU A 78 -9.12 0.97 -15.88
CA LEU A 78 -10.52 1.41 -15.87
C LEU A 78 -10.69 2.84 -16.40
N ILE A 79 -9.82 3.77 -15.97
CA ILE A 79 -9.89 5.17 -16.41
C ILE A 79 -9.56 5.28 -17.90
N ILE A 80 -8.51 4.59 -18.37
CA ILE A 80 -8.12 4.56 -19.78
C ILE A 80 -9.29 4.10 -20.64
N GLU A 81 -9.93 2.99 -20.27
CA GLU A 81 -11.09 2.45 -20.97
C GLU A 81 -12.28 3.43 -21.01
N ARG A 82 -12.63 3.99 -19.84
CA ARG A 82 -13.80 4.86 -19.70
C ARG A 82 -13.64 6.23 -20.33
N LYS A 83 -12.44 6.80 -20.26
CA LYS A 83 -12.12 8.12 -20.84
C LYS A 83 -11.67 8.02 -22.29
N LYS A 84 -11.40 6.81 -22.82
CA LYS A 84 -10.88 6.56 -24.16
C LYS A 84 -9.61 7.35 -24.45
N ILE A 85 -8.67 7.31 -23.53
CA ILE A 85 -7.34 7.93 -23.62
C ILE A 85 -6.30 6.83 -23.80
N GLU A 86 -5.15 7.14 -24.40
CA GLU A 86 -4.10 6.15 -24.68
C GLU A 86 -3.28 5.81 -23.43
N SER A 87 -3.04 6.80 -22.59
CA SER A 87 -2.28 6.62 -21.34
C SER A 87 -2.62 7.67 -20.31
N LEU A 88 -2.25 7.42 -19.07
CA LEU A 88 -2.35 8.41 -17.98
C LEU A 88 -1.28 8.18 -16.93
N ILE A 89 -0.99 9.25 -16.18
CA ILE A 89 -0.15 9.22 -14.98
C ILE A 89 -1.02 9.61 -13.80
N LEU A 90 -1.28 8.65 -12.91
CA LEU A 90 -2.00 8.91 -11.66
C LEU A 90 -1.17 9.84 -10.77
N GLN A 91 -1.78 10.88 -10.22
CA GLN A 91 -1.16 11.81 -9.28
C GLN A 91 -1.64 11.58 -7.84
N SER A 92 -2.93 11.41 -7.69
CA SER A 92 -3.53 11.15 -6.39
C SER A 92 -4.86 10.43 -6.51
N VAL A 93 -5.19 9.70 -5.46
CA VAL A 93 -6.48 9.03 -5.30
C VAL A 93 -7.07 9.41 -3.97
N THR A 94 -8.27 9.95 -3.98
CA THR A 94 -9.03 10.26 -2.77
C THR A 94 -10.19 9.28 -2.63
N VAL A 95 -10.26 8.61 -1.51
CA VAL A 95 -11.35 7.69 -1.16
C VAL A 95 -12.26 8.37 -0.15
N ARG A 96 -13.56 8.33 -0.40
CA ARG A 96 -14.58 8.85 0.51
C ARG A 96 -15.61 7.79 0.85
N CYS A 97 -15.98 7.73 2.12
CA CYS A 97 -17.00 6.82 2.62
C CYS A 97 -17.79 7.50 3.73
N GLY A 98 -18.99 7.95 3.45
CA GLY A 98 -19.74 8.83 4.34
C GLY A 98 -18.94 10.10 4.63
N ASN A 99 -18.70 10.39 5.90
CA ASN A 99 -17.90 11.54 6.35
C ASN A 99 -16.38 11.27 6.38
N ARG A 100 -15.96 10.03 6.06
CA ARG A 100 -14.55 9.63 6.05
C ARG A 100 -13.92 9.97 4.71
N SER A 101 -12.69 10.49 4.75
CA SER A 101 -11.92 10.80 3.55
C SER A 101 -10.45 10.51 3.79
N ALA A 102 -9.80 9.91 2.81
CA ALA A 102 -8.35 9.70 2.79
C ALA A 102 -7.81 9.99 1.39
N THR A 103 -6.69 10.69 1.32
CA THR A 103 -5.99 10.98 0.06
C THR A 103 -4.64 10.29 0.04
N PHE A 104 -4.33 9.69 -1.10
CA PHE A 104 -3.09 8.99 -1.38
C PHE A 104 -2.43 9.65 -2.57
N PHE A 105 -1.16 9.99 -2.46
CA PHE A 105 -0.35 10.57 -3.53
C PHE A 105 0.45 9.46 -4.20
N ILE A 106 0.44 9.45 -5.52
CA ILE A 106 1.18 8.47 -6.32
C ILE A 106 2.53 9.08 -6.65
N ASP A 107 3.59 8.41 -6.23
CA ASP A 107 4.97 8.85 -6.41
C ASP A 107 5.71 7.87 -7.32
N PRO A 108 6.04 8.28 -8.55
CA PRO A 108 6.78 7.42 -9.48
C PRO A 108 8.16 6.98 -8.96
N ALA A 109 8.76 7.77 -8.04
CA ALA A 109 10.04 7.41 -7.44
C ALA A 109 9.96 6.15 -6.55
N LEU A 110 8.76 5.66 -6.24
CA LEU A 110 8.52 4.46 -5.44
C LEU A 110 8.32 3.18 -6.27
N GLU A 111 8.43 3.22 -7.59
CA GLU A 111 8.17 2.07 -8.48
C GLU A 111 9.01 0.82 -8.19
N THR A 112 10.19 0.99 -7.65
CA THR A 112 11.16 -0.10 -7.46
C THR A 112 11.29 -0.61 -6.03
N ASN A 113 10.41 -0.19 -5.12
CA ASN A 113 10.64 -0.37 -3.70
C ASN A 113 9.87 -1.54 -3.08
N THR A 114 10.56 -2.28 -2.24
CA THR A 114 9.95 -3.33 -1.43
C THR A 114 9.12 -2.69 -0.31
N PRO A 115 7.81 -2.95 -0.25
CA PRO A 115 6.98 -2.41 0.81
C PRO A 115 7.32 -3.06 2.15
N ILE A 116 7.36 -2.24 3.20
CA ILE A 116 7.45 -2.72 4.57
C ILE A 116 6.04 -2.85 5.12
N PHE A 117 5.66 -4.05 5.54
CA PHE A 117 4.37 -4.32 6.15
C PHE A 117 4.47 -4.19 7.66
N TYR A 118 3.46 -3.58 8.28
CA TYR A 118 3.36 -3.47 9.73
C TYR A 118 1.89 -3.52 10.17
N LEU A 119 1.66 -3.83 11.44
CA LEU A 119 0.35 -3.71 12.06
C LEU A 119 0.27 -2.37 12.78
N ASN A 120 -0.78 -1.61 12.50
CA ASN A 120 -1.03 -0.38 13.22
C ASN A 120 -1.63 -0.64 14.62
N CYS A 121 -1.84 0.42 15.41
CA CYS A 121 -2.37 0.29 16.77
C CYS A 121 -3.80 -0.29 16.85
N PHE A 122 -4.50 -0.43 15.73
CA PHE A 122 -5.80 -1.10 15.62
C PHE A 122 -5.68 -2.55 15.15
N GLY A 123 -4.45 -3.08 14.99
CA GLY A 123 -4.20 -4.42 14.47
C GLY A 123 -4.46 -4.58 12.97
N ILE A 124 -4.50 -3.49 12.22
CA ILE A 124 -4.73 -3.49 10.78
C ILE A 124 -3.39 -3.52 10.06
N ALA A 125 -3.26 -4.44 9.09
CA ALA A 125 -2.07 -4.50 8.26
C ALA A 125 -2.00 -3.29 7.33
N GLU A 126 -0.88 -2.59 7.39
CA GLU A 126 -0.56 -1.45 6.57
C GLU A 126 0.80 -1.64 5.92
N HIS A 127 1.11 -0.87 4.89
CA HIS A 127 2.41 -0.90 4.26
C HIS A 127 2.94 0.49 4.01
N ILE A 128 4.26 0.60 4.01
CA ILE A 128 5.01 1.81 3.64
C ILE A 128 5.95 1.42 2.50
N ALA A 129 5.91 2.16 1.41
CA ALA A 129 6.94 2.13 0.40
C ALA A 129 7.96 3.22 0.71
N LEU A 130 9.23 2.86 0.87
CA LEU A 130 10.29 3.82 1.12
C LEU A 130 11.02 4.16 -0.18
N PRO A 131 11.29 5.45 -0.44
CA PRO A 131 12.04 5.85 -1.63
C PRO A 131 13.51 5.49 -1.41
N ARG A 132 14.01 4.47 -2.00
CA ARG A 132 15.42 4.15 -2.24
C ARG A 132 15.86 2.73 -1.92
N THR A 133 17.08 2.47 -2.36
CA THR A 133 17.80 1.20 -2.36
C THR A 133 17.73 0.46 -1.04
N THR A 134 17.19 -0.75 -1.12
CA THR A 134 17.33 -1.71 -0.03
C THR A 134 18.68 -2.38 -0.17
N THR A 135 19.57 -2.20 0.79
CA THR A 135 20.82 -2.95 0.87
C THR A 135 20.59 -4.22 1.66
N VAL A 136 20.86 -5.36 1.05
CA VAL A 136 20.78 -6.66 1.72
C VAL A 136 22.17 -7.04 2.20
N LYS A 137 22.35 -7.12 3.51
CA LYS A 137 23.57 -7.66 4.14
C LYS A 137 23.31 -9.09 4.53
N VAL A 138 24.12 -10.01 4.00
CA VAL A 138 24.09 -11.42 4.41
C VAL A 138 25.17 -11.61 5.47
N LYS A 139 24.77 -11.91 6.71
CA LYS A 139 25.68 -12.36 7.76
C LYS A 139 25.70 -13.87 7.77
N THR A 140 26.92 -14.42 7.79
CA THR A 140 27.13 -15.85 7.91
C THR A 140 27.92 -16.09 9.19
N ASP A 141 27.28 -16.63 10.18
CA ASP A 141 27.95 -17.07 11.41
C ASP A 141 28.30 -18.55 11.28
N ARG A 142 29.56 -18.87 11.56
CA ARG A 142 30.10 -20.22 11.46
C ARG A 142 30.62 -20.63 12.81
N SER A 143 30.13 -21.73 13.31
CA SER A 143 30.62 -22.34 14.54
C SER A 143 31.63 -23.45 14.21
N LEU A 144 32.83 -23.35 14.79
CA LEU A 144 33.92 -24.30 14.63
C LEU A 144 33.96 -25.23 15.84
N ALA A 145 33.92 -26.52 15.60
CA ALA A 145 34.28 -27.52 16.59
C ALA A 145 35.67 -28.10 16.30
N SER A 146 36.48 -28.17 17.30
CA SER A 146 37.80 -28.82 17.21
C SER A 146 37.74 -30.19 17.86
N VAL A 147 38.00 -31.23 17.06
CA VAL A 147 38.08 -32.61 17.55
C VAL A 147 39.49 -33.10 17.28
N GLY A 148 40.33 -33.18 18.33
CA GLY A 148 41.74 -33.54 18.22
C GLY A 148 42.53 -32.44 17.47
N LYS A 149 43.18 -32.83 16.36
CA LYS A 149 43.99 -31.91 15.53
C LYS A 149 43.22 -31.34 14.33
N THR A 150 41.95 -31.67 14.17
CA THR A 150 41.10 -31.24 13.05
C THR A 150 39.99 -30.31 13.53
N SER A 151 39.82 -29.20 12.81
CA SER A 151 38.70 -28.28 13.03
C SER A 151 37.70 -28.46 11.90
N GLN A 152 36.43 -28.64 12.25
CA GLN A 152 35.32 -28.73 11.28
C GLN A 152 34.21 -27.75 11.64
N PHE A 153 33.59 -27.19 10.60
CA PHE A 153 32.37 -26.41 10.79
C PHE A 153 31.23 -27.37 11.11
N TYR A 154 30.53 -27.14 12.22
CA TYR A 154 29.39 -27.95 12.62
C TYR A 154 28.08 -27.23 12.55
N ASP A 155 28.11 -25.90 12.49
CA ASP A 155 26.91 -25.09 12.34
C ASP A 155 27.20 -23.87 11.46
N ILE A 156 26.25 -23.55 10.55
CA ILE A 156 26.30 -22.38 9.68
C ILE A 156 24.96 -21.75 9.72
N THR A 157 24.87 -20.58 10.34
CA THR A 157 23.64 -19.79 10.39
C THR A 157 23.75 -18.62 9.40
N HIS A 158 22.77 -18.50 8.54
CA HIS A 158 22.65 -17.37 7.63
C HIS A 158 21.53 -16.44 8.10
N SER A 159 21.86 -15.19 8.35
CA SER A 159 20.87 -14.14 8.58
C SER A 159 20.95 -13.09 7.48
N LYS A 160 19.77 -12.58 7.06
CA LYS A 160 19.69 -11.45 6.13
C LYS A 160 19.27 -10.21 6.90
N GLU A 161 20.08 -9.19 6.87
CA GLU A 161 19.72 -7.86 7.35
C GLU A 161 19.33 -6.99 6.14
N TYR A 162 18.21 -6.32 6.25
CA TYR A 162 17.76 -5.36 5.27
C TYR A 162 17.96 -3.96 5.84
N GLU A 163 18.77 -3.16 5.17
CA GLU A 163 18.98 -1.77 5.50
C GLU A 163 18.21 -0.92 4.45
N VAL A 164 17.28 -0.10 4.91
CA VAL A 164 16.41 0.71 4.05
C VAL A 164 16.59 2.17 4.43
N GLU A 165 16.93 3.00 3.45
CA GLU A 165 17.01 4.44 3.65
C GLU A 165 15.66 5.08 3.32
N SER A 166 15.10 5.86 4.26
CA SER A 166 13.83 6.56 4.04
C SER A 166 13.96 7.79 3.14
N GLY A 167 15.18 8.26 2.87
CA GLY A 167 15.38 9.60 2.28
C GLY A 167 14.90 10.73 3.22
N PRO A 168 14.99 11.98 2.81
CA PRO A 168 14.39 13.09 3.56
C PRO A 168 12.87 12.92 3.56
N LEU A 169 12.29 12.91 4.76
CA LEU A 169 10.85 12.87 5.01
C LEU A 169 10.20 14.22 4.71
#